data_676f6d1ff2748cbae3a3b4c3d38d3477
#
_entry.id   676f6d1ff2748cbae3a3b4c3d38d3477
#
_cell.length_a   1.000
_cell.length_b   1.000
_cell.length_c   1.000
_cell.angle_alpha   90.00
_cell.angle_beta   90.00
_cell.angle_gamma   90.00
#
_symmetry.space_group_name_H-M   'P 1'
#
loop_
_entity.id
_entity.type
_entity.pdbx_description
1 polymer ?
#
loop_
_entity_poly.entity_id
_entity_poly.type
_entity_poly.pdbx_seq_one_letter_code
_entity_poly.pdbx_strand_id
1 'polypeptide(L)'
;MDRLLREALRSMRSGWQLTLVMVAGLGCGIGLWGLADITSRQPRRDSVDGSGLYQVAVTRDYGHLELPGNQADDVRMLLSTILTQRDADAVAAMAGPAALPTAAGMLAVAPEGGSAEEVVVRGAPARLLSRFGTRFKYGGPWEREGESGVVIAEELNERWFGGGDSRGRILRAGRRQLRVVGVLGPEDERRRFDAGLSRSEELYLSWGLFLDFQIWPDTFMPVANPGTWFVDPAHAEDSFVRLWLDVPDPAQRVALAQRLSIYADAEKAAGRMPRVLGAELVPYPAFHAVVNRTEPLFDMFRGIGLFALAACTLNLVRLLVVRFGAHSAEVAIRRALGASRRDILSRHLLEAGLIGALAGVLGISLCAIGVPLFDALIPSAPVHFFLDKQAAIWTVLAGPAAAVIAALYPSWRSTRAPPAAWLRLR
;
A
#
# COMPACT_ATOMS: atom_id res chain seq x y z
N MET A 1 -28.79 -28.54 -15.81
CA MET A 1 -28.29 -27.31 -15.18
C MET A 1 -29.33 -26.18 -15.18
N ASP A 2 -29.98 -25.90 -16.30
CA ASP A 2 -30.98 -24.82 -16.46
C ASP A 2 -32.22 -24.94 -15.56
N ARG A 3 -32.66 -26.14 -15.21
CA ARG A 3 -33.81 -26.35 -14.32
C ARG A 3 -33.49 -25.95 -12.87
N LEU A 4 -32.35 -26.37 -12.37
CA LEU A 4 -31.90 -26.04 -11.00
C LEU A 4 -31.68 -24.53 -10.83
N LEU A 5 -31.10 -23.87 -11.82
CA LEU A 5 -30.90 -22.43 -11.83
C LEU A 5 -32.25 -21.67 -11.78
N ARG A 6 -33.19 -22.07 -12.62
CA ARG A 6 -34.54 -21.46 -12.63
C ARG A 6 -35.29 -21.65 -11.31
N GLU A 7 -35.17 -22.81 -10.67
CA GLU A 7 -35.77 -23.09 -9.36
C GLU A 7 -35.10 -22.25 -8.26
N ALA A 8 -33.76 -22.11 -8.26
CA ALA A 8 -33.04 -21.27 -7.31
C ALA A 8 -33.44 -19.79 -7.45
N LEU A 9 -33.53 -19.27 -8.67
CA LEU A 9 -33.96 -17.89 -8.93
C LEU A 9 -35.41 -17.64 -8.47
N ARG A 10 -36.33 -18.62 -8.68
CA ARG A 10 -37.71 -18.51 -8.18
C ARG A 10 -37.75 -18.47 -6.63
N SER A 11 -36.96 -19.34 -5.97
CA SER A 11 -36.83 -19.33 -4.52
C SER A 11 -36.31 -17.99 -3.97
N MET A 12 -35.32 -17.42 -4.63
CA MET A 12 -34.77 -16.10 -4.28
C MET A 12 -35.82 -14.99 -4.42
N ARG A 13 -36.63 -15.05 -5.48
CA ARG A 13 -37.70 -14.08 -5.74
C ARG A 13 -38.86 -14.17 -4.78
N SER A 14 -39.26 -15.38 -4.39
CA SER A 14 -40.35 -15.59 -3.40
C SER A 14 -39.97 -15.10 -1.98
N GLY A 15 -38.69 -15.16 -1.61
CA GLY A 15 -38.15 -14.67 -0.33
C GLY A 15 -37.21 -13.47 -0.52
N TRP A 16 -37.55 -12.51 -1.38
CA TRP A 16 -36.66 -11.43 -1.78
C TRP A 16 -36.14 -10.57 -0.62
N GLN A 17 -36.97 -10.30 0.42
CA GLN A 17 -36.52 -9.53 1.59
C GLN A 17 -35.38 -10.22 2.33
N LEU A 18 -35.53 -11.52 2.60
CA LEU A 18 -34.50 -12.31 3.27
C LEU A 18 -33.26 -12.44 2.40
N THR A 19 -33.45 -12.61 1.08
CA THR A 19 -32.34 -12.64 0.12
C THR A 19 -31.55 -11.33 0.12
N LEU A 20 -32.25 -10.19 0.16
CA LEU A 20 -31.64 -8.87 0.21
C LEU A 20 -30.81 -8.67 1.47
N VAL A 21 -31.34 -9.06 2.63
CA VAL A 21 -30.61 -8.99 3.92
C VAL A 21 -29.36 -9.88 3.89
N MET A 22 -29.45 -11.08 3.30
CA MET A 22 -28.31 -11.99 3.15
C MET A 22 -27.23 -11.39 2.24
N VAL A 23 -27.62 -10.85 1.09
CA VAL A 23 -26.71 -10.22 0.12
C VAL A 23 -26.07 -8.97 0.72
N ALA A 24 -26.86 -8.11 1.36
CA ALA A 24 -26.37 -6.90 2.00
C ALA A 24 -25.38 -7.22 3.14
N GLY A 25 -25.77 -8.11 4.05
CA GLY A 25 -24.92 -8.48 5.20
C GLY A 25 -23.59 -9.11 4.77
N LEU A 26 -23.63 -10.10 3.87
CA LEU A 26 -22.42 -10.74 3.37
C LEU A 26 -21.60 -9.77 2.50
N GLY A 27 -22.25 -8.97 1.64
CA GLY A 27 -21.60 -8.00 0.77
C GLY A 27 -20.85 -6.91 1.55
N CYS A 28 -21.41 -6.42 2.66
CA CYS A 28 -20.70 -5.51 3.58
C CYS A 28 -19.46 -6.17 4.19
N GLY A 29 -19.57 -7.43 4.64
CA GLY A 29 -18.42 -8.17 5.17
C GLY A 29 -17.32 -8.37 4.14
N ILE A 30 -17.68 -8.70 2.90
CA ILE A 30 -16.74 -8.85 1.78
C ILE A 30 -16.12 -7.49 1.41
N GLY A 31 -16.91 -6.40 1.39
CA GLY A 31 -16.42 -5.06 1.12
C GLY A 31 -15.40 -4.60 2.15
N LEU A 32 -15.68 -4.78 3.44
CA LEU A 32 -14.73 -4.46 4.52
C LEU A 32 -13.46 -5.31 4.45
N TRP A 33 -13.58 -6.61 4.19
CA TRP A 33 -12.43 -7.48 3.99
C TRP A 33 -11.65 -7.10 2.74
N GLY A 34 -12.32 -6.81 1.62
CA GLY A 34 -11.69 -6.36 0.38
C GLY A 34 -10.93 -5.06 0.54
N LEU A 35 -11.50 -4.05 1.21
CA LEU A 35 -10.81 -2.81 1.53
C LEU A 35 -9.57 -3.09 2.39
N ALA A 36 -9.71 -3.90 3.45
CA ALA A 36 -8.60 -4.26 4.31
C ALA A 36 -7.52 -5.08 3.56
N ASP A 37 -7.90 -5.94 2.63
CA ASP A 37 -6.96 -6.71 1.80
C ASP A 37 -6.24 -5.81 0.78
N ILE A 38 -6.95 -4.88 0.13
CA ILE A 38 -6.35 -3.87 -0.76
C ILE A 38 -5.33 -3.03 0.01
N THR A 39 -5.69 -2.54 1.20
CA THR A 39 -4.76 -1.75 2.02
C THR A 39 -3.54 -2.54 2.48
N SER A 40 -3.67 -3.84 2.72
CA SER A 40 -2.58 -4.71 3.14
C SER A 40 -1.71 -5.24 1.99
N ARG A 41 -2.21 -5.20 0.77
CA ARG A 41 -1.50 -5.63 -0.44
C ARG A 41 -0.67 -4.52 -1.05
N GLN A 42 -0.30 -3.49 -0.32
CA GLN A 42 0.71 -2.59 -0.85
C GLN A 42 1.80 -3.42 -1.50
N PRO A 43 2.23 -3.07 -2.73
CA PRO A 43 3.12 -3.93 -3.47
C PRO A 43 4.35 -4.23 -2.61
N ARG A 44 4.36 -5.40 -1.99
CA ARG A 44 5.58 -6.05 -1.50
C ARG A 44 6.40 -6.33 -2.74
N ARG A 45 6.97 -5.25 -3.29
CA ARG A 45 7.75 -5.35 -4.51
C ARG A 45 9.10 -5.90 -4.16
N ASP A 46 9.15 -7.21 -4.24
CA ASP A 46 10.39 -7.95 -4.26
C ASP A 46 11.28 -7.49 -5.41
N SER A 47 12.58 -7.45 -5.09
CA SER A 47 13.67 -7.53 -6.03
C SER A 47 14.15 -6.23 -6.68
N VAL A 48 14.53 -5.26 -5.88
CA VAL A 48 15.82 -4.63 -6.16
C VAL A 48 16.87 -5.71 -5.86
N ASP A 49 17.80 -5.95 -6.80
CA ASP A 49 19.02 -6.65 -6.41
C ASP A 49 19.73 -5.77 -5.37
N GLY A 50 19.41 -6.04 -4.08
CA GLY A 50 19.93 -5.28 -2.95
C GLY A 50 21.37 -5.63 -2.63
N SER A 51 22.04 -6.45 -3.46
CA SER A 51 23.44 -6.76 -3.30
C SER A 51 24.27 -5.48 -3.47
N GLY A 52 25.05 -5.17 -2.46
CA GLY A 52 25.88 -3.97 -2.46
C GLY A 52 25.17 -2.64 -2.18
N LEU A 53 23.86 -2.64 -1.92
CA LEU A 53 23.11 -1.44 -1.56
C LEU A 53 22.93 -1.35 -0.04
N TYR A 54 23.35 -0.23 0.53
CA TYR A 54 23.30 0.05 1.97
C TYR A 54 22.68 1.40 2.24
N GLN A 55 21.94 1.51 3.35
CA GLN A 55 21.51 2.79 3.86
C GLN A 55 22.43 3.22 5.00
N VAL A 56 22.80 4.50 5.01
CA VAL A 56 23.56 5.09 6.11
C VAL A 56 22.61 5.33 7.27
N ALA A 57 22.96 4.83 8.44
CA ALA A 57 22.25 5.06 9.68
C ALA A 57 23.16 5.73 10.68
N VAL A 58 22.67 6.82 11.29
CA VAL A 58 23.30 7.50 12.43
C VAL A 58 22.39 7.32 13.64
N THR A 59 22.72 6.35 14.47
CA THR A 59 21.92 6.03 15.64
C THR A 59 22.03 7.13 16.67
N ARG A 60 20.89 7.69 17.08
CA ARG A 60 20.80 8.77 18.08
C ARG A 60 20.01 8.29 19.28
N ASP A 61 20.30 8.90 20.43
CA ASP A 61 19.50 8.70 21.65
C ASP A 61 18.21 9.53 21.54
N TYR A 62 17.11 8.82 21.30
CA TYR A 62 15.77 9.37 21.29
C TYR A 62 15.05 9.23 22.63
N GLY A 63 15.76 9.36 23.76
CA GLY A 63 15.27 9.10 25.12
C GLY A 63 13.97 9.82 25.55
N HIS A 64 13.49 10.77 24.74
CA HIS A 64 12.21 11.46 24.92
C HIS A 64 11.06 10.86 24.09
N LEU A 65 11.35 9.89 23.20
CA LEU A 65 10.34 9.19 22.42
C LEU A 65 9.97 7.88 23.13
N GLU A 66 8.78 7.84 23.71
CA GLU A 66 8.17 6.60 24.17
C GLU A 66 7.77 5.77 22.96
N LEU A 67 8.64 4.85 22.54
CA LEU A 67 8.38 3.95 21.43
C LEU A 67 7.66 2.69 21.91
N PRO A 68 6.72 2.14 21.14
CA PRO A 68 6.06 0.86 21.47
C PRO A 68 7.08 -0.25 21.68
N GLY A 69 7.03 -0.93 22.84
CA GLY A 69 8.10 -1.81 23.34
C GLY A 69 8.59 -2.90 22.38
N ASN A 70 7.68 -3.53 21.63
CA ASN A 70 8.02 -4.60 20.69
C ASN A 70 8.51 -4.13 19.30
N GLN A 71 8.41 -2.82 19.02
CA GLN A 71 8.82 -2.22 17.74
C GLN A 71 9.86 -1.10 17.93
N ALA A 72 10.29 -0.86 19.18
CA ALA A 72 11.17 0.24 19.50
C ALA A 72 12.48 0.21 18.68
N ASP A 73 13.07 -0.97 18.51
CA ASP A 73 14.33 -1.12 17.77
C ASP A 73 14.13 -0.92 16.26
N ASP A 74 13.03 -1.42 15.70
CA ASP A 74 12.67 -1.22 14.29
C ASP A 74 12.44 0.26 13.99
N VAL A 75 11.68 0.96 14.84
CA VAL A 75 11.44 2.41 14.71
C VAL A 75 12.73 3.21 14.87
N ARG A 76 13.57 2.88 15.87
CA ARG A 76 14.88 3.55 16.07
C ARG A 76 15.76 3.38 14.85
N MET A 77 15.80 2.18 14.26
CA MET A 77 16.57 1.94 13.05
C MET A 77 16.06 2.79 11.89
N LEU A 78 14.76 2.88 11.65
CA LEU A 78 14.19 3.73 10.62
C LEU A 78 14.49 5.21 10.83
N LEU A 79 14.38 5.69 12.06
CA LEU A 79 14.71 7.07 12.42
C LEU A 79 16.20 7.36 12.22
N SER A 80 17.08 6.41 12.56
CA SER A 80 18.53 6.56 12.39
C SER A 80 18.97 6.68 10.93
N THR A 81 18.14 6.24 9.98
CA THR A 81 18.42 6.34 8.54
C THR A 81 18.04 7.69 7.92
N ILE A 82 17.50 8.62 8.72
CA ILE A 82 17.18 9.98 8.28
C ILE A 82 18.30 10.90 8.78
N LEU A 83 19.06 11.46 7.86
CA LEU A 83 20.25 12.28 8.12
C LEU A 83 19.95 13.77 7.97
N THR A 84 20.77 14.60 8.60
CA THR A 84 20.83 16.01 8.23
C THR A 84 21.50 16.16 6.87
N GLN A 85 21.26 17.29 6.19
CA GLN A 85 21.93 17.58 4.93
C GLN A 85 23.47 17.56 5.11
N ARG A 86 23.96 18.17 6.18
CA ARG A 86 25.40 18.21 6.50
C ARG A 86 26.00 16.81 6.66
N ASP A 87 25.32 15.92 7.36
CA ASP A 87 25.82 14.55 7.57
C ASP A 87 25.78 13.76 6.24
N ALA A 88 24.72 13.96 5.48
CA ALA A 88 24.61 13.34 4.16
C ALA A 88 25.73 13.81 3.20
N ASP A 89 26.06 15.12 3.20
CA ASP A 89 27.13 15.69 2.40
C ASP A 89 28.51 15.19 2.84
N ALA A 90 28.75 15.13 4.16
CA ALA A 90 29.99 14.61 4.70
C ALA A 90 30.22 13.14 4.32
N VAL A 91 29.18 12.31 4.45
CA VAL A 91 29.26 10.90 4.05
C VAL A 91 29.34 10.75 2.53
N ALA A 92 28.61 11.56 1.77
CA ALA A 92 28.70 11.57 0.31
C ALA A 92 30.11 11.94 -0.17
N ALA A 93 30.77 12.89 0.49
CA ALA A 93 32.17 13.22 0.19
C ALA A 93 33.14 12.03 0.44
N MET A 94 32.85 11.21 1.47
CA MET A 94 33.63 10.01 1.77
C MET A 94 33.39 8.86 0.78
N ALA A 95 32.13 8.71 0.33
CA ALA A 95 31.69 7.62 -0.54
C ALA A 95 31.85 7.96 -2.03
N GLY A 96 31.98 9.25 -2.38
CA GLY A 96 32.10 9.72 -3.75
C GLY A 96 30.90 9.33 -4.61
N PRO A 97 31.12 8.78 -5.81
CA PRO A 97 30.03 8.44 -6.72
C PRO A 97 29.11 7.32 -6.23
N ALA A 98 29.47 6.59 -5.17
CA ALA A 98 28.62 5.57 -4.57
C ALA A 98 27.45 6.17 -3.77
N ALA A 99 27.52 7.45 -3.42
CA ALA A 99 26.50 8.15 -2.65
C ALA A 99 25.27 8.49 -3.50
N LEU A 100 24.10 8.15 -2.98
CA LEU A 100 22.82 8.34 -3.64
C LEU A 100 21.84 9.01 -2.63
N PRO A 101 21.99 10.33 -2.39
CA PRO A 101 21.09 11.07 -1.49
C PRO A 101 19.70 11.18 -2.09
N THR A 102 18.68 11.15 -1.25
CA THR A 102 17.29 11.32 -1.67
C THR A 102 16.44 11.90 -0.55
N ALA A 103 15.48 12.70 -0.94
CA ALA A 103 14.40 13.19 -0.08
C ALA A 103 13.14 13.39 -0.93
N ALA A 104 11.98 13.36 -0.30
CA ALA A 104 10.71 13.68 -0.93
C ALA A 104 10.06 14.87 -0.24
N GLY A 105 9.16 15.54 -0.94
CA GLY A 105 8.41 16.68 -0.41
C GLY A 105 7.35 17.17 -1.38
N MET A 106 6.74 18.31 -1.09
CA MET A 106 5.68 18.89 -1.90
C MET A 106 6.18 20.11 -2.66
N LEU A 107 5.80 20.24 -3.92
CA LEU A 107 6.14 21.37 -4.78
C LEU A 107 4.92 21.76 -5.61
N ALA A 108 4.63 23.07 -5.62
CA ALA A 108 3.59 23.62 -6.50
C ALA A 108 4.12 23.72 -7.94
N VAL A 109 3.55 22.94 -8.85
CA VAL A 109 3.95 22.85 -10.26
C VAL A 109 2.73 23.03 -11.16
N ALA A 110 2.89 23.70 -12.26
CA ALA A 110 1.84 23.90 -13.27
C ALA A 110 2.33 23.38 -14.64
N PRO A 111 1.52 22.65 -15.40
CA PRO A 111 1.77 22.44 -16.81
C PRO A 111 1.61 23.76 -17.59
N GLU A 112 2.20 23.84 -18.79
CA GLU A 112 2.06 25.02 -19.64
C GLU A 112 0.59 25.32 -19.95
N GLY A 113 0.13 26.52 -19.56
CA GLY A 113 -1.26 26.92 -19.70
C GLY A 113 -2.23 26.41 -18.63
N GLY A 114 -1.77 25.59 -17.67
CA GLY A 114 -2.55 25.05 -16.56
C GLY A 114 -2.40 25.85 -15.26
N SER A 115 -3.19 25.48 -14.25
CA SER A 115 -3.09 25.96 -12.87
C SER A 115 -1.99 25.22 -12.10
N ALA A 116 -1.43 25.89 -11.08
CA ALA A 116 -0.49 25.23 -10.18
C ALA A 116 -1.21 24.22 -9.28
N GLU A 117 -0.63 23.05 -9.17
CA GLU A 117 -1.07 21.92 -8.33
C GLU A 117 0.09 21.49 -7.44
N GLU A 118 -0.19 21.14 -6.19
CA GLU A 118 0.81 20.55 -5.31
C GLU A 118 1.02 19.09 -5.69
N VAL A 119 2.23 18.76 -6.10
CA VAL A 119 2.65 17.41 -6.46
C VAL A 119 3.73 16.89 -5.52
N VAL A 120 3.74 15.59 -5.28
CA VAL A 120 4.80 14.94 -4.52
C VAL A 120 6.03 14.82 -5.40
N VAL A 121 7.12 15.43 -4.97
CA VAL A 121 8.37 15.42 -5.70
C VAL A 121 9.44 14.66 -4.93
N ARG A 122 10.33 14.00 -5.66
CA ARG A 122 11.51 13.36 -5.12
C ARG A 122 12.77 13.95 -5.74
N GLY A 123 13.69 14.38 -4.88
CA GLY A 123 15.05 14.71 -5.26
C GLY A 123 15.95 13.48 -5.16
N ALA A 124 16.71 13.20 -6.22
CA ALA A 124 17.65 12.09 -6.24
C ALA A 124 18.67 12.24 -7.36
N PRO A 125 19.86 11.62 -7.29
CA PRO A 125 20.73 11.50 -8.45
C PRO A 125 20.14 10.52 -9.48
N ALA A 126 20.37 10.77 -10.76
CA ALA A 126 19.86 9.94 -11.86
C ALA A 126 20.21 8.44 -11.70
N ARG A 127 21.36 8.13 -11.11
CA ARG A 127 21.80 6.77 -10.82
C ARG A 127 20.88 6.03 -9.82
N LEU A 128 20.19 6.76 -8.94
CA LEU A 128 19.26 6.13 -8.01
C LEU A 128 18.10 5.48 -8.78
N LEU A 129 17.55 6.16 -9.78
CA LEU A 129 16.46 5.64 -10.60
C LEU A 129 16.84 4.32 -11.29
N SER A 130 18.03 4.27 -11.90
CA SER A 130 18.52 3.05 -12.55
C SER A 130 18.88 1.95 -11.55
N ARG A 131 19.47 2.29 -10.40
CA ARG A 131 19.85 1.31 -9.36
C ARG A 131 18.64 0.60 -8.77
N PHE A 132 17.52 1.28 -8.66
CA PHE A 132 16.26 0.69 -8.23
C PHE A 132 15.46 0.06 -9.38
N GLY A 133 16.01 0.01 -10.59
CA GLY A 133 15.40 -0.65 -11.74
C GLY A 133 14.12 0.02 -12.22
N THR A 134 14.06 1.35 -12.08
CA THR A 134 12.91 2.13 -12.54
C THR A 134 12.78 2.03 -14.06
N ARG A 135 11.59 1.68 -14.54
CA ARG A 135 11.27 1.58 -15.96
C ARG A 135 10.70 2.88 -16.47
N PHE A 136 11.13 3.27 -17.66
CA PHE A 136 10.63 4.43 -18.38
C PHE A 136 9.67 4.00 -19.49
N LYS A 137 8.51 4.65 -19.58
CA LYS A 137 7.59 4.53 -20.70
C LYS A 137 8.10 5.36 -21.88
N TYR A 138 8.61 6.56 -21.60
CA TYR A 138 9.22 7.45 -22.57
C TYR A 138 10.49 8.09 -21.99
N GLY A 139 11.52 8.26 -22.82
CA GLY A 139 12.75 8.96 -22.45
C GLY A 139 13.61 8.26 -21.41
N GLY A 140 14.14 9.03 -20.48
CA GLY A 140 15.06 8.56 -19.45
C GLY A 140 15.27 9.62 -18.36
N PRO A 141 16.21 9.38 -17.43
CA PRO A 141 16.58 10.37 -16.42
C PRO A 141 17.34 11.55 -17.07
N TRP A 142 17.54 12.61 -16.31
CA TRP A 142 18.40 13.74 -16.71
C TRP A 142 19.85 13.27 -16.88
N GLU A 143 20.58 13.94 -17.79
CA GLU A 143 21.97 13.59 -18.10
C GLU A 143 22.95 14.21 -17.10
N ARG A 144 22.67 15.43 -16.64
CA ARG A 144 23.55 16.20 -15.73
C ARG A 144 22.78 16.61 -14.47
N GLU A 145 23.47 16.50 -13.33
CA GLU A 145 22.92 17.02 -12.07
C GLU A 145 22.74 18.55 -12.15
N GLY A 146 21.64 19.04 -11.58
CA GLY A 146 21.29 20.47 -11.61
C GLY A 146 20.62 20.95 -12.91
N GLU A 147 20.44 20.11 -13.91
CA GLU A 147 19.63 20.46 -15.08
C GLU A 147 18.16 20.62 -14.71
N SER A 148 17.46 21.51 -15.43
CA SER A 148 16.00 21.69 -15.30
C SER A 148 15.19 20.54 -15.91
N GLY A 149 15.83 19.42 -16.23
CA GLY A 149 15.19 18.19 -16.67
C GLY A 149 14.51 17.46 -15.53
N VAL A 150 13.25 17.06 -15.75
CA VAL A 150 12.46 16.33 -14.76
C VAL A 150 11.85 15.08 -15.37
N VAL A 151 11.64 14.10 -14.51
CA VAL A 151 10.94 12.87 -14.87
C VAL A 151 9.58 12.90 -14.16
N ILE A 152 8.52 12.59 -14.88
CA ILE A 152 7.18 12.55 -14.32
C ILE A 152 6.64 11.12 -14.28
N ALA A 153 5.75 10.89 -13.33
CA ALA A 153 5.03 9.64 -13.20
C ALA A 153 3.99 9.48 -14.31
N GLU A 154 3.62 8.26 -14.66
CA GLU A 154 2.59 7.99 -15.67
C GLU A 154 1.25 8.63 -15.30
N GLU A 155 0.87 8.56 -14.02
CA GLU A 155 -0.38 9.11 -13.51
C GLU A 155 -0.44 10.65 -13.68
N LEU A 156 0.67 11.33 -13.42
CA LEU A 156 0.78 12.77 -13.65
C LEU A 156 0.76 13.09 -15.15
N ASN A 157 1.43 12.25 -15.96
CA ASN A 157 1.42 12.36 -17.41
C ASN A 157 0.00 12.17 -17.99
N GLU A 158 -0.76 11.22 -17.50
CA GLU A 158 -2.15 11.02 -17.90
C GLU A 158 -3.01 12.23 -17.53
N ARG A 159 -2.89 12.71 -16.29
CA ARG A 159 -3.68 13.83 -15.76
C ARG A 159 -3.40 15.14 -16.50
N TRP A 160 -2.15 15.45 -16.84
CA TRP A 160 -1.79 16.72 -17.45
C TRP A 160 -1.67 16.69 -18.99
N PHE A 161 -1.30 15.53 -19.55
CA PHE A 161 -0.96 15.41 -20.96
C PHE A 161 -1.71 14.29 -21.70
N GLY A 162 -2.65 13.62 -21.05
CA GLY A 162 -3.45 12.56 -21.69
C GLY A 162 -2.69 11.27 -21.98
N GLY A 163 -1.56 11.00 -21.27
CA GLY A 163 -0.85 9.72 -21.32
C GLY A 163 0.09 9.51 -22.51
N GLY A 164 0.16 10.47 -23.45
CA GLY A 164 1.06 10.42 -24.59
C GLY A 164 2.51 10.74 -24.23
N ASP A 165 3.42 10.75 -25.22
CA ASP A 165 4.80 11.18 -25.04
C ASP A 165 4.88 12.67 -24.74
N SER A 166 5.14 13.02 -23.51
CA SER A 166 5.22 14.40 -23.01
C SER A 166 6.65 14.94 -22.91
N ARG A 167 7.63 14.24 -23.43
CA ARG A 167 9.03 14.73 -23.46
C ARG A 167 9.11 16.08 -24.18
N GLY A 168 9.93 16.97 -23.60
CA GLY A 168 10.08 18.35 -24.11
C GLY A 168 8.99 19.32 -23.64
N ARG A 169 7.90 18.86 -23.04
CA ARG A 169 6.89 19.74 -22.43
C ARG A 169 7.49 20.52 -21.27
N ILE A 170 7.03 21.73 -21.10
CA ILE A 170 7.51 22.65 -20.07
C ILE A 170 6.52 22.68 -18.92
N LEU A 171 7.05 22.54 -17.71
CA LEU A 171 6.35 22.72 -16.45
C LEU A 171 6.86 24.02 -15.80
N ARG A 172 6.05 24.68 -15.02
CA ARG A 172 6.43 25.88 -14.26
C ARG A 172 6.36 25.58 -12.76
N ALA A 173 7.48 25.79 -12.08
CA ALA A 173 7.58 25.73 -10.63
C ALA A 173 8.05 27.09 -10.10
N GLY A 174 7.11 27.90 -9.60
CA GLY A 174 7.37 29.29 -9.28
C GLY A 174 7.87 30.08 -10.51
N ARG A 175 9.12 30.58 -10.44
CA ARG A 175 9.74 31.33 -11.55
C ARG A 175 10.60 30.46 -12.48
N ARG A 176 10.80 29.19 -12.14
CA ARG A 176 11.63 28.27 -12.92
C ARG A 176 10.81 27.47 -13.93
N GLN A 177 11.42 27.20 -15.07
CA GLN A 177 10.88 26.28 -16.07
C GLN A 177 11.61 24.95 -15.97
N LEU A 178 10.82 23.87 -15.93
CA LEU A 178 11.28 22.51 -15.89
C LEU A 178 10.88 21.83 -17.19
N ARG A 179 11.79 21.04 -17.77
CA ARG A 179 11.52 20.30 -19.00
C ARG A 179 11.33 18.81 -18.69
N VAL A 180 10.24 18.23 -19.12
CA VAL A 180 10.02 16.79 -19.04
C VAL A 180 11.03 16.08 -19.95
N VAL A 181 11.90 15.25 -19.37
CA VAL A 181 12.91 14.44 -20.09
C VAL A 181 12.55 12.97 -20.11
N GLY A 182 11.72 12.53 -19.17
CA GLY A 182 11.25 11.16 -19.10
C GLY A 182 9.89 11.03 -18.45
N VAL A 183 9.21 9.95 -18.79
CA VAL A 183 7.94 9.52 -18.18
C VAL A 183 8.15 8.10 -17.66
N LEU A 184 7.86 7.88 -16.39
CA LEU A 184 7.94 6.55 -15.79
C LEU A 184 6.80 5.65 -16.29
N GLY A 185 6.99 4.35 -16.17
CA GLY A 185 5.93 3.37 -16.33
C GLY A 185 4.91 3.44 -15.19
N PRO A 186 3.87 2.60 -15.24
CA PRO A 186 2.79 2.59 -14.25
C PRO A 186 3.29 2.36 -12.83
N GLU A 187 2.55 2.87 -11.84
CA GLU A 187 2.96 2.83 -10.43
C GLU A 187 3.18 1.41 -9.91
N ASP A 188 2.41 0.46 -10.40
CA ASP A 188 2.54 -0.95 -10.03
C ASP A 188 3.85 -1.58 -10.52
N GLU A 189 4.54 -0.98 -11.50
CA GLU A 189 5.87 -1.37 -11.96
C GLU A 189 7.00 -0.54 -11.33
N ARG A 190 6.68 0.54 -10.61
CA ARG A 190 7.68 1.41 -9.98
C ARG A 190 8.07 0.87 -8.61
N ARG A 191 9.36 0.86 -8.34
CA ARG A 191 9.91 0.47 -7.04
C ARG A 191 10.04 1.70 -6.16
N ARG A 192 9.59 1.59 -4.92
CA ARG A 192 9.76 2.67 -3.94
C ARG A 192 11.19 2.65 -3.41
N PHE A 193 11.78 3.83 -3.34
CA PHE A 193 13.15 4.01 -2.87
C PHE A 193 13.25 3.94 -1.35
N ASP A 194 12.21 4.33 -0.70
CA ASP A 194 12.07 4.24 0.74
C ASP A 194 10.74 3.54 1.04
N ALA A 195 10.78 2.94 2.15
CA ALA A 195 9.60 2.38 2.71
C ALA A 195 9.01 3.46 3.57
N GLY A 196 8.00 4.04 3.17
CA GLY A 196 7.31 5.04 3.94
C GLY A 196 5.85 5.08 3.57
N LEU A 197 5.09 5.60 4.48
CA LEU A 197 3.70 6.00 4.33
C LEU A 197 3.56 7.21 3.38
N SER A 198 4.62 7.56 2.63
CA SER A 198 4.64 8.68 1.71
C SER A 198 3.76 8.39 0.50
N ARG A 199 3.09 9.43 0.02
CA ARG A 199 2.38 9.41 -1.26
C ARG A 199 3.33 8.97 -2.36
N SER A 200 2.79 8.34 -3.39
CA SER A 200 3.57 8.03 -4.59
C SER A 200 4.13 9.30 -5.19
N GLU A 201 5.42 9.27 -5.47
CA GLU A 201 6.07 10.41 -6.10
C GLU A 201 5.55 10.58 -7.52
N GLU A 202 5.12 11.80 -7.82
CA GLU A 202 4.57 12.16 -9.12
C GLU A 202 5.62 12.81 -10.03
N LEU A 203 6.67 13.40 -9.43
CA LEU A 203 7.72 14.13 -10.17
C LEU A 203 9.08 13.88 -9.53
N TYR A 204 10.10 13.67 -10.35
CA TYR A 204 11.46 13.42 -9.91
C TYR A 204 12.38 14.51 -10.44
N LEU A 205 13.22 15.04 -9.53
CA LEU A 205 14.18 16.10 -9.76
C LEU A 205 15.61 15.61 -9.54
N SER A 206 16.58 16.23 -10.17
CA SER A 206 17.98 16.05 -9.75
C SER A 206 18.14 16.52 -8.30
N TRP A 207 19.07 15.90 -7.57
CA TRP A 207 19.31 16.23 -6.17
C TRP A 207 19.62 17.72 -5.95
N GLY A 208 20.50 18.28 -6.79
CA GLY A 208 20.83 19.71 -6.72
C GLY A 208 19.62 20.62 -6.95
N LEU A 209 18.77 20.26 -7.91
CA LEU A 209 17.55 21.03 -8.19
C LEU A 209 16.53 20.95 -7.04
N PHE A 210 16.43 19.80 -6.38
CA PHE A 210 15.58 19.63 -5.19
C PHE A 210 16.02 20.58 -4.07
N LEU A 211 17.30 20.66 -3.79
CA LEU A 211 17.84 21.59 -2.78
C LEU A 211 17.64 23.05 -3.17
N ASP A 212 17.86 23.38 -4.44
CA ASP A 212 17.67 24.73 -4.98
C ASP A 212 16.23 25.27 -4.86
N PHE A 213 15.26 24.36 -4.92
CA PHE A 213 13.86 24.73 -4.70
C PHE A 213 13.47 24.90 -3.23
N GLN A 214 14.38 24.54 -2.30
CA GLN A 214 14.09 24.57 -0.87
C GLN A 214 12.76 23.85 -0.53
N ILE A 215 12.60 22.64 -1.08
CA ILE A 215 11.36 21.87 -0.95
C ILE A 215 11.20 21.40 0.49
N TRP A 216 10.00 21.62 1.04
CA TRP A 216 9.66 21.11 2.37
C TRP A 216 9.58 19.57 2.34
N PRO A 217 10.42 18.87 3.13
CA PRO A 217 10.42 17.40 3.14
C PRO A 217 9.15 16.83 3.77
N ASP A 218 8.65 15.73 3.19
CA ASP A 218 7.53 14.97 3.74
C ASP A 218 7.93 14.12 4.96
N THR A 219 9.18 13.69 4.99
CA THR A 219 9.78 12.96 6.11
C THR A 219 10.71 13.89 6.86
N PHE A 220 10.25 14.39 7.97
CA PHE A 220 10.94 15.39 8.77
C PHE A 220 11.07 14.91 10.22
N MET A 221 12.30 14.93 10.74
CA MET A 221 12.58 14.64 12.15
C MET A 221 13.30 15.85 12.76
N PRO A 222 12.61 16.63 13.61
CA PRO A 222 13.25 17.73 14.33
C PRO A 222 14.26 17.15 15.33
N VAL A 223 15.53 17.52 15.16
CA VAL A 223 16.63 17.05 16.02
C VAL A 223 16.85 17.99 17.19
N ALA A 224 16.53 19.27 17.04
CA ALA A 224 16.72 20.29 18.05
C ALA A 224 15.60 21.32 17.98
N ASN A 225 15.20 21.86 19.11
CA ASN A 225 14.29 22.98 19.34
C ASN A 225 13.17 23.22 18.29
N PRO A 226 11.90 23.04 18.63
CA PRO A 226 10.76 23.21 17.72
C PRO A 226 10.55 24.65 17.19
N GLY A 227 11.49 25.56 17.39
CA GLY A 227 11.40 26.96 16.97
C GLY A 227 12.36 27.40 15.86
N THR A 228 13.27 26.52 15.42
CA THR A 228 14.23 26.84 14.33
C THR A 228 13.85 26.20 13.01
N TRP A 229 12.65 26.49 12.55
CA TRP A 229 12.14 25.96 11.32
C TRP A 229 12.84 26.57 10.10
N PHE A 230 13.44 25.74 9.33
CA PHE A 230 13.76 25.78 7.91
C PHE A 230 14.00 27.18 7.31
N VAL A 231 15.18 27.69 7.44
CA VAL A 231 15.59 28.91 6.70
C VAL A 231 16.35 28.52 5.43
N ASP A 232 17.08 27.41 5.45
CA ASP A 232 17.88 26.91 4.32
C ASP A 232 18.11 25.39 4.49
N PRO A 233 17.69 24.53 3.53
CA PRO A 233 17.88 23.09 3.59
C PRO A 233 19.35 22.67 3.76
N ALA A 234 20.27 23.39 3.11
CA ALA A 234 21.70 23.09 3.17
C ALA A 234 22.32 23.35 4.55
N HIS A 235 21.70 24.19 5.36
CA HIS A 235 22.16 24.55 6.72
C HIS A 235 21.20 24.05 7.81
N ALA A 236 20.16 23.30 7.44
CA ALA A 236 19.20 22.76 8.40
C ALA A 236 19.89 21.72 9.31
N GLU A 237 19.69 21.88 10.63
CA GLU A 237 20.07 20.86 11.61
C GLU A 237 19.06 19.71 11.68
N ASP A 238 17.95 19.86 10.98
CA ASP A 238 16.88 18.89 10.92
C ASP A 238 17.23 17.73 9.97
N SER A 239 16.77 16.54 10.34
CA SER A 239 17.03 15.33 9.55
C SER A 239 15.91 15.09 8.54
N PHE A 240 16.26 15.01 7.26
CA PHE A 240 15.31 14.77 6.17
C PHE A 240 15.90 13.99 4.99
N VAL A 241 17.21 13.77 4.97
CA VAL A 241 17.92 13.11 3.87
C VAL A 241 18.05 11.63 4.14
N ARG A 242 17.66 10.80 3.20
CA ARG A 242 18.05 9.39 3.17
C ARG A 242 19.24 9.22 2.24
N LEU A 243 20.27 8.56 2.72
CA LEU A 243 21.50 8.36 1.94
C LEU A 243 21.70 6.87 1.69
N TRP A 244 21.54 6.49 0.44
CA TRP A 244 21.90 5.16 -0.04
C TRP A 244 23.34 5.13 -0.53
N LEU A 245 24.00 4.01 -0.33
CA LEU A 245 25.36 3.76 -0.81
C LEU A 245 25.37 2.50 -1.67
N ASP A 246 25.83 2.63 -2.90
CA ASP A 246 26.02 1.52 -3.84
C ASP A 246 27.47 1.04 -3.78
N VAL A 247 27.76 0.11 -2.86
CA VAL A 247 29.11 -0.38 -2.56
C VAL A 247 29.14 -1.91 -2.64
N PRO A 248 29.24 -2.48 -3.85
CA PRO A 248 29.27 -3.93 -4.03
C PRO A 248 30.55 -4.59 -3.52
N ASP A 249 31.68 -3.85 -3.47
CA ASP A 249 32.96 -4.38 -3.00
C ASP A 249 33.00 -4.48 -1.46
N PRO A 250 33.19 -5.69 -0.89
CA PRO A 250 33.28 -5.87 0.54
C PRO A 250 34.41 -5.10 1.22
N ALA A 251 35.55 -4.92 0.55
CA ALA A 251 36.70 -4.20 1.11
C ALA A 251 36.41 -2.71 1.22
N GLN A 252 35.82 -2.13 0.18
CA GLN A 252 35.38 -0.72 0.20
C GLN A 252 34.30 -0.49 1.26
N ARG A 253 33.37 -1.42 1.42
CA ARG A 253 32.34 -1.36 2.45
C ARG A 253 32.93 -1.31 3.85
N VAL A 254 33.89 -2.21 4.17
CA VAL A 254 34.54 -2.20 5.49
C VAL A 254 35.28 -0.89 5.75
N ALA A 255 36.01 -0.42 4.76
CA ALA A 255 36.74 0.85 4.87
C ALA A 255 35.78 2.03 5.07
N LEU A 256 34.65 2.04 4.37
CA LEU A 256 33.65 3.10 4.50
C LEU A 256 32.93 3.03 5.85
N ALA A 257 32.60 1.85 6.36
CA ALA A 257 32.00 1.68 7.68
C ALA A 257 32.94 2.20 8.79
N GLN A 258 34.24 1.93 8.68
CA GLN A 258 35.24 2.47 9.62
C GLN A 258 35.33 4.01 9.56
N ARG A 259 35.35 4.59 8.35
CA ARG A 259 35.34 6.06 8.20
C ARG A 259 34.08 6.69 8.79
N LEU A 260 32.93 6.05 8.59
CA LEU A 260 31.65 6.50 9.12
C LEU A 260 31.65 6.49 10.66
N SER A 261 32.20 5.44 11.29
CA SER A 261 32.34 5.39 12.75
C SER A 261 33.25 6.50 13.27
N ILE A 262 34.43 6.70 12.63
CA ILE A 262 35.37 7.77 12.99
C ILE A 262 34.70 9.15 12.85
N TYR A 263 33.93 9.36 11.81
CA TYR A 263 33.17 10.60 11.60
C TYR A 263 32.17 10.83 12.73
N ALA A 264 31.36 9.82 13.08
CA ALA A 264 30.39 9.91 14.18
C ALA A 264 31.05 10.23 15.52
N ASP A 265 32.19 9.60 15.84
CA ASP A 265 32.95 9.83 17.06
C ASP A 265 33.54 11.25 17.08
N ALA A 266 34.06 11.74 15.94
CA ALA A 266 34.59 13.10 15.83
C ALA A 266 33.49 14.16 16.01
N GLU A 267 32.33 13.97 15.39
CA GLU A 267 31.20 14.89 15.53
C GLU A 267 30.65 14.91 16.98
N LYS A 268 30.65 13.74 17.64
CA LYS A 268 30.29 13.62 19.05
C LYS A 268 31.29 14.35 19.94
N ALA A 269 32.59 14.14 19.73
CA ALA A 269 33.66 14.82 20.47
C ALA A 269 33.64 16.35 20.29
N ALA A 270 33.27 16.81 19.10
CA ALA A 270 33.11 18.22 18.77
C ALA A 270 31.82 18.85 19.37
N GLY A 271 30.97 18.06 20.02
CA GLY A 271 29.70 18.52 20.60
C GLY A 271 28.61 18.83 19.60
N ARG A 272 28.83 18.54 18.31
CA ARG A 272 27.85 18.76 17.26
C ARG A 272 26.79 17.67 17.19
N MET A 273 27.13 16.46 17.69
CA MET A 273 26.20 15.32 17.80
C MET A 273 26.23 14.71 19.21
N PRO A 274 25.82 15.43 20.25
CA PRO A 274 25.99 14.96 21.64
C PRO A 274 25.19 13.68 21.96
N ARG A 275 24.15 13.39 21.16
CA ARG A 275 23.27 12.24 21.35
C ARG A 275 23.54 11.07 20.39
N VAL A 276 24.60 11.13 19.60
CA VAL A 276 24.94 10.04 18.67
C VAL A 276 25.50 8.87 19.46
N LEU A 277 24.91 7.69 19.26
CA LEU A 277 25.36 6.40 19.83
C LEU A 277 26.32 5.69 18.89
N GLY A 278 26.20 5.88 17.58
CA GLY A 278 27.04 5.28 16.57
C GLY A 278 26.54 5.57 15.16
N ALA A 279 27.29 5.07 14.19
CA ALA A 279 26.87 5.11 12.80
C ALA A 279 27.21 3.78 12.11
N GLU A 280 26.33 3.31 11.26
CA GLU A 280 26.45 2.02 10.60
C GLU A 280 25.88 2.00 9.19
N LEU A 281 26.21 0.96 8.45
CA LEU A 281 25.67 0.66 7.12
C LEU A 281 24.62 -0.42 7.25
N VAL A 282 23.35 -0.07 7.04
CA VAL A 282 22.22 -1.00 7.08
C VAL A 282 22.03 -1.60 5.68
N PRO A 283 22.18 -2.92 5.51
CA PRO A 283 21.95 -3.57 4.22
C PRO A 283 20.49 -3.38 3.76
N TYR A 284 20.29 -3.17 2.45
CA TYR A 284 18.96 -3.02 1.86
C TYR A 284 17.96 -4.10 2.31
N PRO A 285 18.30 -5.41 2.35
CA PRO A 285 17.34 -6.43 2.80
C PRO A 285 16.92 -6.25 4.27
N ALA A 286 17.82 -5.83 5.14
CA ALA A 286 17.53 -5.59 6.55
C ALA A 286 16.63 -4.38 6.73
N PHE A 287 16.96 -3.27 6.05
CA PHE A 287 16.12 -2.06 6.02
C PHE A 287 14.70 -2.39 5.52
N HIS A 288 14.59 -3.08 4.38
CA HIS A 288 13.32 -3.45 3.78
C HIS A 288 12.50 -4.40 4.68
N ALA A 289 13.16 -5.33 5.39
CA ALA A 289 12.49 -6.20 6.33
C ALA A 289 11.88 -5.45 7.52
N VAL A 290 12.57 -4.43 8.03
CA VAL A 290 12.07 -3.58 9.12
C VAL A 290 10.89 -2.76 8.66
N VAL A 291 11.03 -2.13 7.52
CA VAL A 291 9.96 -1.38 6.91
C VAL A 291 8.68 -2.21 6.77
N ASN A 292 8.80 -3.41 6.22
CA ASN A 292 7.65 -4.32 6.07
C ASN A 292 7.07 -4.78 7.42
N ARG A 293 7.83 -4.70 8.52
CA ARG A 293 7.36 -5.03 9.88
C ARG A 293 6.73 -3.86 10.62
N THR A 294 7.11 -2.64 10.30
CA THR A 294 6.59 -1.44 10.99
C THR A 294 5.22 -0.98 10.48
N GLU A 295 4.57 -1.78 9.62
CA GLU A 295 3.21 -1.54 9.16
C GLU A 295 2.14 -2.40 9.90
N PRO A 296 2.14 -2.47 11.26
CA PRO A 296 1.17 -3.29 12.01
C PRO A 296 -0.26 -2.81 11.83
N LEU A 297 -0.45 -1.55 11.43
CA LEU A 297 -1.77 -1.00 11.13
C LEU A 297 -2.44 -1.75 9.99
N PHE A 298 -1.71 -2.12 8.95
CA PHE A 298 -2.28 -2.88 7.81
C PHE A 298 -2.63 -4.31 8.21
N ASP A 299 -1.80 -4.96 9.02
CA ASP A 299 -2.12 -6.29 9.55
C ASP A 299 -3.32 -6.26 10.50
N MET A 300 -3.45 -5.19 11.30
CA MET A 300 -4.61 -4.94 12.15
C MET A 300 -5.87 -4.72 11.30
N PHE A 301 -5.83 -3.88 10.27
CA PHE A 301 -6.96 -3.69 9.34
C PHE A 301 -7.35 -4.99 8.65
N ARG A 302 -6.38 -5.79 8.23
CA ARG A 302 -6.61 -7.11 7.65
C ARG A 302 -7.30 -8.05 8.65
N GLY A 303 -6.85 -8.05 9.91
CA GLY A 303 -7.49 -8.80 11.00
C GLY A 303 -8.95 -8.38 11.22
N ILE A 304 -9.22 -7.09 11.28
CA ILE A 304 -10.57 -6.51 11.42
C ILE A 304 -11.44 -6.91 10.22
N GLY A 305 -10.93 -6.80 9.00
CA GLY A 305 -11.65 -7.17 7.79
C GLY A 305 -12.00 -8.66 7.76
N LEU A 306 -11.06 -9.53 8.14
CA LEU A 306 -11.30 -10.97 8.23
C LEU A 306 -12.33 -11.32 9.32
N PHE A 307 -12.26 -10.66 10.47
CA PHE A 307 -13.23 -10.82 11.54
C PHE A 307 -14.64 -10.39 11.11
N ALA A 308 -14.76 -9.26 10.42
CA ALA A 308 -16.02 -8.77 9.86
C ALA A 308 -16.61 -9.77 8.86
N LEU A 309 -15.78 -10.30 7.94
CA LEU A 309 -16.20 -11.33 6.99
C LEU A 309 -16.69 -12.61 7.70
N ALA A 310 -15.97 -13.06 8.74
CA ALA A 310 -16.36 -14.22 9.53
C ALA A 310 -17.69 -13.98 10.26
N ALA A 311 -17.88 -12.83 10.89
CA ALA A 311 -19.13 -12.46 11.57
C ALA A 311 -20.32 -12.41 10.59
N CYS A 312 -20.14 -11.79 9.42
CA CYS A 312 -21.18 -11.74 8.38
C CYS A 312 -21.49 -13.14 7.83
N THR A 313 -20.46 -14.00 7.66
CA THR A 313 -20.67 -15.39 7.24
C THR A 313 -21.43 -16.21 8.28
N LEU A 314 -21.13 -16.05 9.58
CA LEU A 314 -21.90 -16.67 10.67
C LEU A 314 -23.36 -16.18 10.71
N ASN A 315 -23.59 -14.90 10.47
CA ASN A 315 -24.93 -14.38 10.35
C ASN A 315 -25.68 -14.99 9.15
N LEU A 316 -25.00 -15.15 8.01
CA LEU A 316 -25.55 -15.84 6.85
C LEU A 316 -25.95 -17.30 7.17
N VAL A 317 -25.14 -18.04 7.95
CA VAL A 317 -25.49 -19.40 8.41
C VAL A 317 -26.85 -19.40 9.13
N ARG A 318 -27.06 -18.45 10.05
CA ARG A 318 -28.34 -18.32 10.79
C ARG A 318 -29.52 -18.08 9.85
N LEU A 319 -29.34 -17.14 8.91
CA LEU A 319 -30.39 -16.81 7.93
C LEU A 319 -30.70 -17.99 7.00
N LEU A 320 -29.68 -18.75 6.58
CA LEU A 320 -29.86 -19.97 5.78
C LEU A 320 -30.56 -21.09 6.55
N VAL A 321 -30.31 -21.25 7.87
CA VAL A 321 -31.03 -22.19 8.69
C VAL A 321 -32.52 -21.86 8.69
N VAL A 322 -32.89 -20.60 8.89
CA VAL A 322 -34.29 -20.13 8.84
C VAL A 322 -34.90 -20.37 7.45
N ARG A 323 -34.20 -19.99 6.41
CA ARG A 323 -34.63 -20.11 5.00
C ARG A 323 -34.88 -21.55 4.60
N PHE A 324 -33.95 -22.46 4.85
CA PHE A 324 -34.07 -23.87 4.50
C PHE A 324 -35.07 -24.59 5.41
N GLY A 325 -35.21 -24.14 6.66
CA GLY A 325 -36.26 -24.60 7.57
C GLY A 325 -37.65 -24.29 7.07
N ALA A 326 -37.91 -23.10 6.54
CA ALA A 326 -39.18 -22.70 5.97
C ALA A 326 -39.60 -23.57 4.75
N HIS A 327 -38.65 -24.13 4.04
CA HIS A 327 -38.89 -24.99 2.86
C HIS A 327 -38.84 -26.50 3.18
N SER A 328 -38.80 -26.87 4.45
CA SER A 328 -38.68 -28.26 4.90
C SER A 328 -39.82 -29.18 4.43
N ALA A 329 -41.05 -28.68 4.34
CA ALA A 329 -42.22 -29.43 3.83
C ALA A 329 -42.04 -29.76 2.33
N GLU A 330 -41.56 -28.81 1.51
CA GLU A 330 -41.26 -29.05 0.09
C GLU A 330 -40.17 -30.10 -0.08
N VAL A 331 -39.11 -30.02 0.74
CA VAL A 331 -38.01 -30.99 0.76
C VAL A 331 -38.55 -32.39 1.14
N ALA A 332 -39.45 -32.49 2.12
CA ALA A 332 -40.05 -33.76 2.51
C ALA A 332 -40.87 -34.39 1.36
N ILE A 333 -41.70 -33.61 0.65
CA ILE A 333 -42.48 -34.06 -0.51
C ILE A 333 -41.56 -34.54 -1.62
N ARG A 334 -40.52 -33.77 -1.95
CA ARG A 334 -39.54 -34.14 -3.01
C ARG A 334 -38.82 -35.44 -2.68
N ARG A 335 -38.47 -35.66 -1.40
CA ARG A 335 -37.85 -36.92 -0.96
C ARG A 335 -38.81 -38.10 -1.02
N ALA A 336 -40.07 -37.88 -0.72
CA ALA A 336 -41.12 -38.93 -0.88
C ALA A 336 -41.33 -39.32 -2.35
N LEU A 337 -41.11 -38.37 -3.27
CA LEU A 337 -41.16 -38.58 -4.73
C LEU A 337 -39.84 -39.13 -5.31
N GLY A 338 -38.84 -39.50 -4.47
CA GLY A 338 -37.63 -40.19 -4.89
C GLY A 338 -36.40 -39.27 -5.10
N ALA A 339 -36.45 -37.98 -4.73
CA ALA A 339 -35.30 -37.11 -4.81
C ALA A 339 -34.14 -37.56 -3.90
N SER A 340 -32.94 -37.64 -4.40
CA SER A 340 -31.76 -38.02 -3.64
C SER A 340 -31.32 -36.88 -2.68
N ARG A 341 -30.58 -37.24 -1.63
CA ARG A 341 -29.97 -36.23 -0.74
C ARG A 341 -29.01 -35.30 -1.46
N ARG A 342 -28.34 -35.82 -2.49
CA ARG A 342 -27.39 -35.03 -3.32
C ARG A 342 -28.12 -33.96 -4.14
N ASP A 343 -29.31 -34.26 -4.65
CA ASP A 343 -30.11 -33.31 -5.43
C ASP A 343 -30.58 -32.12 -4.57
N ILE A 344 -30.96 -32.40 -3.30
CA ILE A 344 -31.36 -31.35 -2.37
C ILE A 344 -30.15 -30.50 -1.96
N LEU A 345 -29.03 -31.16 -1.65
CA LEU A 345 -27.80 -30.48 -1.26
C LEU A 345 -27.29 -29.58 -2.40
N SER A 346 -27.19 -30.08 -3.62
CA SER A 346 -26.73 -29.31 -4.77
C SER A 346 -27.61 -28.09 -5.07
N ARG A 347 -28.94 -28.21 -4.89
CA ARG A 347 -29.87 -27.09 -5.01
C ARG A 347 -29.59 -26.00 -3.96
N HIS A 348 -29.45 -26.39 -2.67
CA HIS A 348 -29.15 -25.43 -1.61
C HIS A 348 -27.80 -24.75 -1.78
N LEU A 349 -26.77 -25.48 -2.19
CA LEU A 349 -25.44 -24.93 -2.46
C LEU A 349 -25.46 -23.99 -3.68
N LEU A 350 -26.21 -24.32 -4.73
CA LEU A 350 -26.37 -23.44 -5.89
C LEU A 350 -27.07 -22.13 -5.49
N GLU A 351 -28.15 -22.23 -4.70
CA GLU A 351 -28.87 -21.05 -4.20
C GLU A 351 -27.98 -20.16 -3.34
N ALA A 352 -27.22 -20.77 -2.42
CA ALA A 352 -26.24 -20.04 -1.58
C ALA A 352 -25.12 -19.41 -2.45
N GLY A 353 -24.62 -20.14 -3.43
CA GLY A 353 -23.61 -19.64 -4.39
C GLY A 353 -24.09 -18.41 -5.16
N LEU A 354 -25.35 -18.40 -5.60
CA LEU A 354 -25.94 -17.23 -6.26
C LEU A 354 -26.07 -16.02 -5.33
N ILE A 355 -26.52 -16.25 -4.09
CA ILE A 355 -26.56 -15.20 -3.05
C ILE A 355 -25.15 -14.65 -2.82
N GLY A 356 -24.16 -15.54 -2.71
CA GLY A 356 -22.76 -15.17 -2.57
C GLY A 356 -22.19 -14.41 -3.76
N ALA A 357 -22.59 -14.77 -4.99
CA ALA A 357 -22.17 -14.05 -6.19
C ALA A 357 -22.70 -12.61 -6.19
N LEU A 358 -23.97 -12.41 -5.84
CA LEU A 358 -24.54 -11.07 -5.68
C LEU A 358 -23.87 -10.29 -4.54
N ALA A 359 -23.55 -10.94 -3.42
CA ALA A 359 -22.81 -10.34 -2.33
C ALA A 359 -21.36 -9.96 -2.73
N GLY A 360 -20.69 -10.78 -3.55
CA GLY A 360 -19.38 -10.48 -4.10
C GLY A 360 -19.39 -9.26 -5.01
N VAL A 361 -20.42 -9.14 -5.88
CA VAL A 361 -20.61 -7.95 -6.72
C VAL A 361 -20.87 -6.70 -5.86
N LEU A 362 -21.68 -6.82 -4.82
CA LEU A 362 -21.90 -5.71 -3.88
C LEU A 362 -20.60 -5.35 -3.15
N GLY A 363 -19.83 -6.33 -2.69
CA GLY A 363 -18.56 -6.13 -1.99
C GLY A 363 -17.54 -5.38 -2.84
N ILE A 364 -17.36 -5.79 -4.11
CA ILE A 364 -16.44 -5.07 -5.01
C ILE A 364 -16.94 -3.65 -5.33
N SER A 365 -18.24 -3.45 -5.43
CA SER A 365 -18.80 -2.11 -5.62
C SER A 365 -18.53 -1.21 -4.41
N LEU A 366 -18.62 -1.75 -3.20
CA LEU A 366 -18.26 -1.03 -1.98
C LEU A 366 -16.77 -0.71 -1.93
N CYS A 367 -15.89 -1.59 -2.40
CA CYS A 367 -14.47 -1.31 -2.53
C CYS A 367 -14.21 -0.19 -3.55
N ALA A 368 -14.86 -0.24 -4.72
CA ALA A 368 -14.71 0.76 -5.78
C ALA A 368 -15.17 2.16 -5.36
N ILE A 369 -16.11 2.26 -4.43
CA ILE A 369 -16.56 3.52 -3.84
C ILE A 369 -15.68 3.89 -2.63
N GLY A 370 -15.34 2.92 -1.80
CA GLY A 370 -14.63 3.13 -0.53
C GLY A 370 -13.19 3.61 -0.73
N VAL A 371 -12.50 3.13 -1.76
CA VAL A 371 -11.13 3.54 -2.08
C VAL A 371 -11.05 5.05 -2.37
N PRO A 372 -11.76 5.59 -3.38
CA PRO A 372 -11.68 7.03 -3.65
C PRO A 372 -12.30 7.89 -2.54
N LEU A 373 -13.29 7.35 -1.80
CA LEU A 373 -13.85 8.06 -0.65
C LEU A 373 -12.83 8.20 0.47
N PHE A 374 -12.01 7.18 0.72
CA PHE A 374 -10.91 7.24 1.68
C PHE A 374 -9.89 8.32 1.29
N ASP A 375 -9.49 8.36 0.02
CA ASP A 375 -8.57 9.38 -0.49
C ASP A 375 -9.15 10.79 -0.39
N ALA A 376 -10.46 10.94 -0.61
CA ALA A 376 -11.14 12.24 -0.50
C ALA A 376 -11.30 12.72 0.97
N LEU A 377 -11.51 11.79 1.91
CA LEU A 377 -11.70 12.11 3.33
C LEU A 377 -10.36 12.36 4.05
N ILE A 378 -9.29 11.75 3.59
CA ILE A 378 -7.95 11.86 4.18
C ILE A 378 -6.95 12.24 3.08
N PRO A 379 -7.00 13.49 2.55
CA PRO A 379 -6.12 13.93 1.47
C PRO A 379 -4.63 13.88 1.85
N SER A 380 -4.34 13.92 3.16
CA SER A 380 -3.00 13.79 3.73
C SER A 380 -2.58 12.33 3.96
N ALA A 381 -3.44 11.36 3.62
CA ALA A 381 -3.04 9.96 3.76
C ALA A 381 -1.86 9.68 2.83
N PRO A 382 -0.81 9.05 3.37
CA PRO A 382 0.41 8.82 2.61
C PRO A 382 0.28 7.73 1.54
N VAL A 383 -0.90 7.17 1.35
CA VAL A 383 -1.10 6.00 0.51
C VAL A 383 -2.35 6.17 -0.34
N HIS A 384 -2.17 6.13 -1.66
CA HIS A 384 -3.27 5.94 -2.60
C HIS A 384 -3.52 4.43 -2.76
N PHE A 385 -4.76 4.03 -2.53
CA PHE A 385 -5.17 2.65 -2.69
C PHE A 385 -5.71 2.41 -4.10
N PHE A 386 -5.21 1.37 -4.74
CA PHE A 386 -5.70 0.98 -6.07
C PHE A 386 -6.38 -0.37 -6.01
N LEU A 387 -7.53 -0.46 -6.65
CA LEU A 387 -8.22 -1.72 -6.85
C LEU A 387 -7.55 -2.46 -8.01
N ASP A 388 -6.55 -3.28 -7.73
CA ASP A 388 -5.91 -4.11 -8.74
C ASP A 388 -6.84 -5.23 -9.24
N LYS A 389 -6.57 -5.74 -10.45
CA LYS A 389 -7.37 -6.82 -11.06
C LYS A 389 -7.39 -8.08 -10.20
N GLN A 390 -6.28 -8.40 -9.53
CA GLN A 390 -6.18 -9.60 -8.72
C GLN A 390 -6.99 -9.46 -7.43
N ALA A 391 -6.91 -8.31 -6.73
CA ALA A 391 -7.73 -8.02 -5.57
C ALA A 391 -9.23 -8.01 -5.92
N ALA A 392 -9.61 -7.43 -7.06
CA ALA A 392 -10.98 -7.45 -7.54
C ALA A 392 -11.52 -8.88 -7.76
N ILE A 393 -10.73 -9.74 -8.41
CA ILE A 393 -11.10 -11.15 -8.64
C ILE A 393 -11.29 -11.88 -7.30
N TRP A 394 -10.35 -11.76 -6.36
CA TRP A 394 -10.46 -12.43 -5.07
C TRP A 394 -11.65 -11.91 -4.24
N THR A 395 -11.92 -10.61 -4.26
CA THR A 395 -13.08 -10.02 -3.58
C THR A 395 -14.39 -10.57 -4.13
N VAL A 396 -14.53 -10.67 -5.47
CA VAL A 396 -15.73 -11.25 -6.09
C VAL A 396 -15.88 -12.74 -5.78
N LEU A 397 -14.79 -13.51 -5.84
CA LEU A 397 -14.81 -14.95 -5.57
C LEU A 397 -15.04 -15.31 -4.08
N ALA A 398 -14.67 -14.41 -3.17
CA ALA A 398 -14.91 -14.61 -1.74
C ALA A 398 -16.40 -14.75 -1.41
N GLY A 399 -17.29 -14.09 -2.16
CA GLY A 399 -18.72 -14.15 -1.96
C GLY A 399 -19.30 -15.56 -2.14
N PRO A 400 -19.20 -16.16 -3.32
CA PRO A 400 -19.65 -17.55 -3.53
C PRO A 400 -18.97 -18.54 -2.58
N ALA A 401 -17.68 -18.39 -2.33
CA ALA A 401 -16.93 -19.28 -1.44
C ALA A 401 -17.49 -19.23 0.00
N ALA A 402 -17.61 -18.03 0.57
CA ALA A 402 -18.16 -17.84 1.92
C ALA A 402 -19.61 -18.35 2.04
N ALA A 403 -20.45 -18.06 1.03
CA ALA A 403 -21.84 -18.48 1.04
C ALA A 403 -22.00 -20.00 0.91
N VAL A 404 -21.20 -20.66 0.08
CA VAL A 404 -21.21 -22.13 -0.04
C VAL A 404 -20.73 -22.76 1.27
N ILE A 405 -19.67 -22.27 1.89
CA ILE A 405 -19.19 -22.72 3.20
C ILE A 405 -20.28 -22.56 4.26
N ALA A 406 -20.92 -21.38 4.31
CA ALA A 406 -22.02 -21.10 5.24
C ALA A 406 -23.21 -22.04 5.04
N ALA A 407 -23.48 -22.45 3.81
CA ALA A 407 -24.61 -23.31 3.47
C ALA A 407 -24.39 -24.80 3.78
N LEU A 408 -23.14 -25.25 3.95
CA LEU A 408 -22.85 -26.67 4.16
C LEU A 408 -23.60 -27.25 5.38
N TYR A 409 -23.52 -26.61 6.52
CA TYR A 409 -24.17 -27.07 7.75
C TYR A 409 -25.70 -27.04 7.65
N PRO A 410 -26.35 -25.92 7.29
CA PRO A 410 -27.81 -25.87 7.14
C PRO A 410 -28.34 -26.88 6.11
N SER A 411 -27.69 -27.01 5.00
CA SER A 411 -28.07 -27.95 3.93
C SER A 411 -27.97 -29.41 4.39
N TRP A 412 -26.86 -29.76 5.06
CA TRP A 412 -26.71 -31.10 5.61
C TRP A 412 -27.77 -31.41 6.67
N ARG A 413 -28.08 -30.47 7.56
CA ARG A 413 -29.10 -30.60 8.59
C ARG A 413 -30.50 -30.81 7.96
N SER A 414 -30.84 -30.05 6.93
CA SER A 414 -32.13 -30.17 6.24
C SER A 414 -32.33 -31.52 5.55
N THR A 415 -31.25 -32.18 5.08
CA THR A 415 -31.30 -33.48 4.42
C THR A 415 -31.47 -34.66 5.42
N ARG A 416 -31.18 -34.45 6.70
CA ARG A 416 -31.29 -35.52 7.75
C ARG A 416 -32.65 -35.55 8.47
N ALA A 417 -33.43 -34.50 8.39
CA ALA A 417 -34.73 -34.46 9.04
C ALA A 417 -35.65 -35.56 8.50
N PRO A 418 -36.24 -36.42 9.35
CA PRO A 418 -37.13 -37.49 8.92
C PRO A 418 -38.42 -36.87 8.36
N PRO A 419 -38.90 -37.36 7.17
CA PRO A 419 -40.13 -36.83 6.54
C PRO A 419 -41.37 -36.86 7.44
N ALA A 420 -41.47 -37.88 8.29
CA ALA A 420 -42.62 -38.08 9.21
C ALA A 420 -42.72 -36.99 10.30
N ALA A 421 -41.65 -36.34 10.69
CA ALA A 421 -41.67 -35.30 11.75
C ALA A 421 -42.38 -34.01 11.27
N TRP A 422 -42.40 -33.74 9.98
CA TRP A 422 -42.97 -32.51 9.40
C TRP A 422 -44.44 -32.67 8.96
N LEU A 423 -44.88 -33.92 8.76
CA LEU A 423 -46.30 -34.23 8.42
C LEU A 423 -47.22 -34.22 9.64
N ARG A 424 -46.69 -34.23 10.86
CA ARG A 424 -47.47 -34.22 12.12
C ARG A 424 -47.78 -32.81 12.68
N LEU A 425 -47.24 -31.75 12.05
CA LEU A 425 -47.40 -30.36 12.52
C LEU A 425 -48.43 -29.55 11.71
N ARG A 426 -49.44 -30.24 11.12
CA ARG A 426 -50.67 -29.62 10.61
C ARG A 426 -51.85 -30.05 11.43
#